data_8f90f9640ad385ae5294ba21039e7662
#
_entry.id   8f90f9640ad385ae5294ba21039e7662
#
_cell.length_a   1.000
_cell.length_b   1.000
_cell.length_c   1.000
_cell.angle_alpha   90.00
_cell.angle_beta   90.00
_cell.angle_gamma   90.00
#
_symmetry.space_group_name_H-M   'P 1'
#
loop_
_entity.id
_entity.type
_entity.pdbx_description
1 polymer ?
#
loop_
_entity_poly.entity_id
_entity_poly.type
_entity_poly.pdbx_seq_one_letter_code
_entity_poly.pdbx_strand_id
1 'polypeptide(L)'
;MAILAPLFGIFTSFILLYYLSSLNRSNTFLALFFLCCNSVLMVYFGLHYSKIEFWEGICFVHFLPLSFLLGPALFFYVKHTVSEDKRLYRYDLLHLIPAVFTFFATLPFTTLPLATKTAMAHEIVNITEDYNLNFQWVTFEQILYGRSIHLILYCISAVVYFLWNKRHLMQKYGALPSNHRLIQKWIFSLVILQLVIAGNSLGHMLTIYAHNYAILGIPSNIIFSEARFFGICGGGFFVQNFILFLFPKILYGNVSYEVELAPATILQEIKSSLPKKEPASREFDQDLQHYLSTHPFVKNDFSLSQMSFDLKIPERFLSSYFNKELKKTFGEWKNDLRIEYACQLIEEGNAKRLTIEAISTDAGFVSRSKFIDAFKARKGVTPSAYIKEKAEA
;
A
#
# COMPACT_ATOMS: atom_id res chain seq x y z
N MET A 1 12.27 -23.47 12.34
CA MET A 1 12.07 -22.81 11.03
C MET A 1 10.64 -22.33 10.79
N ALA A 2 9.62 -23.11 11.13
CA ALA A 2 8.22 -22.78 10.85
C ALA A 2 7.74 -21.44 11.47
N ILE A 3 8.16 -21.09 12.67
CA ILE A 3 7.82 -19.84 13.36
C ILE A 3 8.47 -18.59 12.74
N LEU A 4 9.55 -18.73 11.97
CA LEU A 4 10.25 -17.59 11.36
C LEU A 4 9.43 -16.92 10.27
N ALA A 5 8.61 -17.66 9.54
CA ALA A 5 7.81 -17.10 8.45
C ALA A 5 6.73 -16.11 8.94
N PRO A 6 5.87 -16.43 9.93
CA PRO A 6 4.93 -15.46 10.47
C PRO A 6 5.61 -14.29 11.18
N LEU A 7 6.72 -14.51 11.89
CA LEU A 7 7.49 -13.43 12.51
C LEU A 7 8.07 -12.46 11.47
N PHE A 8 8.64 -13.01 10.40
CA PHE A 8 9.10 -12.19 9.26
C PHE A 8 7.96 -11.39 8.64
N GLY A 9 6.80 -12.02 8.44
CA GLY A 9 5.61 -11.36 7.91
C GLY A 9 5.06 -10.28 8.85
N ILE A 10 5.05 -10.49 10.16
CA ILE A 10 4.67 -9.48 11.15
C ILE A 10 5.66 -8.30 11.10
N PHE A 11 6.95 -8.58 11.07
CA PHE A 11 7.99 -7.56 10.97
C PHE A 11 7.87 -6.73 9.68
N THR A 12 7.67 -7.39 8.52
CA THR A 12 7.44 -6.69 7.25
C THR A 12 6.16 -5.85 7.28
N SER A 13 5.10 -6.31 7.95
CA SER A 13 3.86 -5.55 8.12
C SER A 13 4.07 -4.28 8.95
N PHE A 14 4.88 -4.31 9.99
CA PHE A 14 5.26 -3.12 10.77
C PHE A 14 6.11 -2.14 9.96
N ILE A 15 7.04 -2.65 9.14
CA ILE A 15 7.81 -1.80 8.21
C ILE A 15 6.87 -1.11 7.21
N LEU A 16 5.92 -1.85 6.63
CA LEU A 16 4.91 -1.28 5.73
C LEU A 16 4.07 -0.20 6.44
N LEU A 17 3.66 -0.44 7.69
CA LEU A 17 2.93 0.53 8.51
C LEU A 17 3.75 1.80 8.74
N TYR A 18 5.01 1.67 9.11
CA TYR A 18 5.87 2.81 9.43
C TYR A 18 6.22 3.65 8.21
N TYR A 19 6.69 3.01 7.13
CA TYR A 19 7.18 3.74 5.94
C TYR A 19 6.08 4.16 4.97
N LEU A 20 5.05 3.33 4.77
CA LEU A 20 4.07 3.56 3.70
C LEU A 20 2.78 4.21 4.18
N SER A 21 2.44 4.16 5.47
CA SER A 21 1.21 4.76 5.99
C SER A 21 1.21 6.29 5.88
N SER A 22 2.38 6.92 5.98
CA SER A 22 2.53 8.37 5.81
C SER A 22 2.29 8.84 4.37
N LEU A 23 2.48 7.95 3.38
CA LEU A 23 2.37 8.27 1.97
C LEU A 23 0.92 8.16 1.45
N ASN A 24 0.19 7.14 1.90
CA ASN A 24 -1.18 6.91 1.43
C ASN A 24 -1.98 6.05 2.43
N ARG A 25 -3.25 6.41 2.70
CA ARG A 25 -4.14 5.61 3.56
C ARG A 25 -4.37 4.18 3.07
N SER A 26 -4.36 3.93 1.76
CA SER A 26 -4.48 2.57 1.23
C SER A 26 -3.36 1.66 1.74
N ASN A 27 -2.15 2.19 1.89
CA ASN A 27 -1.00 1.43 2.40
C ASN A 27 -1.17 1.03 3.87
N THR A 28 -1.86 1.85 4.68
CA THR A 28 -2.21 1.48 6.05
C THR A 28 -3.11 0.25 6.08
N PHE A 29 -4.14 0.20 5.21
CA PHE A 29 -5.01 -0.97 5.13
C PHE A 29 -4.30 -2.20 4.57
N LEU A 30 -3.38 -2.02 3.62
CA LEU A 30 -2.53 -3.12 3.13
C LEU A 30 -1.68 -3.70 4.26
N ALA A 31 -1.02 -2.85 5.05
CA ALA A 31 -0.21 -3.28 6.18
C ALA A 31 -1.04 -3.97 7.26
N LEU A 32 -2.23 -3.44 7.59
CA LEU A 32 -3.17 -4.08 8.52
C LEU A 32 -3.64 -5.43 8.00
N PHE A 33 -3.94 -5.54 6.71
CA PHE A 33 -4.31 -6.80 6.09
C PHE A 33 -3.20 -7.85 6.23
N PHE A 34 -1.96 -7.49 5.91
CA PHE A 34 -0.81 -8.39 6.07
C PHE A 34 -0.55 -8.74 7.54
N LEU A 35 -0.70 -7.78 8.46
CA LEU A 35 -0.56 -8.03 9.89
C LEU A 35 -1.60 -9.05 10.38
N CYS A 36 -2.86 -8.91 9.99
CA CYS A 36 -3.92 -9.87 10.31
C CYS A 36 -3.63 -11.26 9.71
N CYS A 37 -3.20 -11.33 8.45
CA CYS A 37 -2.84 -12.59 7.80
C CYS A 37 -1.70 -13.30 8.55
N ASN A 38 -0.66 -12.57 8.91
CA ASN A 38 0.49 -13.14 9.63
C ASN A 38 0.15 -13.52 11.07
N SER A 39 -0.76 -12.79 11.73
CA SER A 39 -1.30 -13.18 13.05
C SER A 39 -2.08 -14.49 12.97
N VAL A 40 -2.92 -14.67 11.93
CA VAL A 40 -3.62 -15.94 11.70
C VAL A 40 -2.64 -17.06 11.35
N LEU A 41 -1.62 -16.78 10.54
CA LEU A 41 -0.55 -17.75 10.25
C LEU A 41 0.18 -18.18 11.52
N MET A 42 0.44 -17.26 12.46
CA MET A 42 1.03 -17.55 13.76
C MET A 42 0.19 -18.54 14.56
N VAL A 43 -1.15 -18.42 14.50
CA VAL A 43 -2.07 -19.39 15.12
C VAL A 43 -1.89 -20.78 14.56
N TYR A 44 -1.85 -20.93 13.25
CA TYR A 44 -1.62 -22.25 12.63
C TYR A 44 -0.29 -22.87 13.07
N PHE A 45 0.77 -22.07 13.14
CA PHE A 45 2.07 -22.56 13.62
C PHE A 45 2.08 -22.87 15.12
N GLY A 46 1.44 -22.03 15.93
CA GLY A 46 1.35 -22.21 17.37
C GLY A 46 0.64 -23.51 17.75
N LEU A 47 -0.47 -23.81 17.05
CA LEU A 47 -1.29 -25.00 17.33
C LEU A 47 -0.66 -26.31 16.81
N HIS A 48 -0.08 -26.32 15.60
CA HIS A 48 0.28 -27.59 14.96
C HIS A 48 1.77 -27.91 14.93
N TYR A 49 2.64 -26.90 15.02
CA TYR A 49 4.08 -27.09 14.83
C TYR A 49 4.93 -26.75 16.06
N SER A 50 4.40 -25.97 17.01
CA SER A 50 5.18 -25.53 18.15
C SER A 50 5.45 -26.66 19.15
N LYS A 51 4.48 -27.58 19.34
CA LYS A 51 4.45 -28.60 20.40
C LYS A 51 4.75 -28.02 21.79
N ILE A 52 4.42 -26.74 21.99
CA ILE A 52 4.62 -25.99 23.23
C ILE A 52 3.23 -25.66 23.78
N GLU A 53 2.87 -26.27 24.90
CA GLU A 53 1.56 -26.08 25.55
C GLU A 53 1.13 -24.64 25.73
N PHE A 54 2.09 -23.76 26.05
CA PHE A 54 1.81 -22.32 26.18
C PHE A 54 1.23 -21.72 24.89
N TRP A 55 1.80 -22.04 23.73
CA TRP A 55 1.33 -21.53 22.45
C TRP A 55 0.01 -22.16 22.04
N GLU A 56 -0.20 -23.44 22.32
CA GLU A 56 -1.48 -24.12 22.08
C GLU A 56 -2.60 -23.40 22.85
N GLY A 57 -2.44 -23.18 24.15
CA GLY A 57 -3.42 -22.52 24.99
C GLY A 57 -3.72 -21.05 24.61
N ILE A 58 -2.70 -20.31 24.15
CA ILE A 58 -2.89 -18.92 23.72
C ILE A 58 -3.41 -18.81 22.30
N CYS A 59 -2.85 -19.55 21.34
CA CYS A 59 -3.21 -19.43 19.94
C CYS A 59 -4.61 -19.94 19.62
N PHE A 60 -5.14 -20.85 20.43
CA PHE A 60 -6.37 -21.55 20.14
C PHE A 60 -7.61 -20.65 19.96
N VAL A 61 -7.82 -19.68 20.84
CA VAL A 61 -9.04 -18.85 20.81
C VAL A 61 -8.76 -17.36 20.71
N HIS A 62 -7.68 -16.87 21.37
CA HIS A 62 -7.46 -15.42 21.53
C HIS A 62 -7.33 -14.64 20.23
N PHE A 63 -6.89 -15.26 19.15
CA PHE A 63 -6.70 -14.63 17.85
C PHE A 63 -7.91 -14.78 16.90
N LEU A 64 -8.96 -15.51 17.31
CA LEU A 64 -10.17 -15.69 16.49
C LEU A 64 -10.81 -14.36 16.06
N PRO A 65 -10.94 -13.34 16.94
CA PRO A 65 -11.48 -12.05 16.53
C PRO A 65 -10.71 -11.38 15.40
N LEU A 66 -9.38 -11.53 15.36
CA LEU A 66 -8.53 -10.95 14.30
C LEU A 66 -8.83 -11.54 12.93
N SER A 67 -9.29 -12.80 12.86
CA SER A 67 -9.65 -13.43 11.60
C SER A 67 -10.82 -12.72 10.89
N PHE A 68 -11.71 -12.05 11.64
CA PHE A 68 -12.79 -11.24 11.08
C PHE A 68 -12.36 -9.85 10.61
N LEU A 69 -11.12 -9.43 10.88
CA LEU A 69 -10.57 -8.17 10.36
C LEU A 69 -9.92 -8.33 8.97
N LEU A 70 -9.60 -9.57 8.56
CA LEU A 70 -8.97 -9.86 7.26
C LEU A 70 -9.80 -9.33 6.09
N GLY A 71 -11.08 -9.67 6.05
CA GLY A 71 -11.99 -9.24 5.00
C GLY A 71 -12.13 -7.72 4.92
N PRO A 72 -12.52 -7.04 6.00
CA PRO A 72 -12.58 -5.58 6.05
C PRO A 72 -11.27 -4.90 5.63
N ALA A 73 -10.11 -5.33 6.14
CA ALA A 73 -8.82 -4.75 5.78
C ALA A 73 -8.52 -4.85 4.28
N LEU A 74 -8.78 -6.01 3.67
CA LEU A 74 -8.65 -6.20 2.23
C LEU A 74 -9.62 -5.31 1.44
N PHE A 75 -10.88 -5.25 1.85
CA PHE A 75 -11.89 -4.43 1.20
C PHE A 75 -11.55 -2.93 1.27
N PHE A 76 -11.19 -2.43 2.45
CA PHE A 76 -10.78 -1.03 2.60
C PHE A 76 -9.50 -0.72 1.85
N TYR A 77 -8.56 -1.65 1.79
CA TYR A 77 -7.40 -1.50 0.92
C TYR A 77 -7.80 -1.27 -0.53
N VAL A 78 -8.66 -2.14 -1.08
CA VAL A 78 -9.16 -2.00 -2.46
C VAL A 78 -9.93 -0.70 -2.63
N LYS A 79 -10.90 -0.40 -1.73
CA LYS A 79 -11.69 0.84 -1.75
C LYS A 79 -10.79 2.08 -1.81
N HIS A 80 -9.85 2.20 -0.88
CA HIS A 80 -8.97 3.38 -0.80
C HIS A 80 -7.90 3.42 -1.90
N THR A 81 -7.59 2.29 -2.53
CA THR A 81 -6.66 2.26 -3.67
C THR A 81 -7.31 2.82 -4.92
N VAL A 82 -8.57 2.42 -5.22
CA VAL A 82 -9.19 2.74 -6.50
C VAL A 82 -10.20 3.88 -6.45
N SER A 83 -10.70 4.27 -5.28
CA SER A 83 -11.66 5.35 -5.13
C SER A 83 -11.00 6.72 -5.15
N GLU A 84 -11.69 7.69 -5.75
CA GLU A 84 -11.36 9.11 -5.63
C GLU A 84 -11.61 9.64 -4.21
N ASP A 85 -12.67 9.14 -3.55
CA ASP A 85 -12.99 9.47 -2.16
C ASP A 85 -12.28 8.52 -1.18
N LYS A 86 -11.27 9.06 -0.50
CA LYS A 86 -10.45 8.35 0.48
C LYS A 86 -10.87 8.61 1.93
N ARG A 87 -12.12 9.07 2.17
CA ARG A 87 -12.61 9.31 3.53
C ARG A 87 -13.10 8.03 4.17
N LEU A 88 -12.91 7.95 5.49
CA LEU A 88 -13.56 6.96 6.34
C LEU A 88 -14.81 7.59 6.93
N TYR A 89 -15.90 6.88 6.85
CA TYR A 89 -17.19 7.28 7.37
C TYR A 89 -17.54 6.53 8.65
N ARG A 90 -18.42 7.08 9.48
CA ARG A 90 -18.82 6.43 10.73
C ARG A 90 -19.44 5.05 10.51
N TYR A 91 -20.16 4.85 9.41
CA TYR A 91 -20.73 3.54 9.07
C TYR A 91 -19.67 2.51 8.67
N ASP A 92 -18.45 2.91 8.28
CA ASP A 92 -17.37 1.97 8.04
C ASP A 92 -16.96 1.20 9.31
N LEU A 93 -17.29 1.72 10.52
CA LEU A 93 -17.09 1.01 11.78
C LEU A 93 -17.99 -0.24 11.93
N LEU A 94 -19.10 -0.31 11.21
CA LEU A 94 -19.96 -1.50 11.20
C LEU A 94 -19.23 -2.76 10.72
N HIS A 95 -18.20 -2.61 9.90
CA HIS A 95 -17.37 -3.72 9.44
C HIS A 95 -16.55 -4.38 10.57
N LEU A 96 -16.42 -3.72 11.74
CA LEU A 96 -15.75 -4.27 12.92
C LEU A 96 -16.68 -5.12 13.80
N ILE A 97 -18.00 -5.04 13.61
CA ILE A 97 -19.00 -5.74 14.45
C ILE A 97 -18.70 -7.23 14.60
N PRO A 98 -18.40 -8.02 13.53
CA PRO A 98 -18.12 -9.44 13.68
C PRO A 98 -16.89 -9.73 14.56
N ALA A 99 -15.84 -8.91 14.44
CA ALA A 99 -14.64 -9.05 15.26
C ALA A 99 -14.92 -8.72 16.73
N VAL A 100 -15.65 -7.61 16.99
CA VAL A 100 -16.05 -7.18 18.34
C VAL A 100 -16.99 -8.21 18.98
N PHE A 101 -17.98 -8.70 18.23
CA PHE A 101 -18.87 -9.77 18.69
C PHE A 101 -18.09 -11.03 19.09
N THR A 102 -17.18 -11.48 18.22
CA THR A 102 -16.35 -12.67 18.49
C THR A 102 -15.46 -12.45 19.71
N PHE A 103 -14.90 -11.24 19.88
CA PHE A 103 -14.09 -10.90 21.06
C PHE A 103 -14.89 -11.08 22.35
N PHE A 104 -16.08 -10.50 22.45
CA PHE A 104 -16.92 -10.63 23.63
C PHE A 104 -17.45 -12.05 23.83
N ALA A 105 -17.78 -12.76 22.75
CA ALA A 105 -18.22 -14.15 22.84
C ALA A 105 -17.14 -15.07 23.40
N THR A 106 -15.88 -14.84 23.04
CA THR A 106 -14.72 -15.66 23.50
C THR A 106 -14.11 -15.17 24.81
N LEU A 107 -14.55 -14.03 25.36
CA LEU A 107 -14.00 -13.44 26.56
C LEU A 107 -13.99 -14.39 27.78
N PRO A 108 -15.05 -15.21 28.06
CA PRO A 108 -15.01 -16.18 29.15
C PRO A 108 -13.86 -17.18 29.06
N PHE A 109 -13.55 -17.65 27.85
CA PHE A 109 -12.41 -18.52 27.62
C PHE A 109 -11.09 -17.80 27.89
N THR A 110 -10.97 -16.54 27.48
CA THR A 110 -9.72 -15.78 27.63
C THR A 110 -9.34 -15.51 29.08
N THR A 111 -10.30 -15.58 30.00
CA THR A 111 -10.08 -15.41 31.43
C THR A 111 -9.73 -16.70 32.18
N LEU A 112 -9.84 -17.88 31.55
CA LEU A 112 -9.49 -19.15 32.16
C LEU A 112 -7.99 -19.26 32.49
N PRO A 113 -7.60 -20.08 33.50
CA PRO A 113 -6.21 -20.40 33.75
C PRO A 113 -5.54 -21.05 32.52
N LEU A 114 -4.24 -20.79 32.34
CA LEU A 114 -3.50 -21.32 31.19
C LEU A 114 -3.58 -22.84 31.11
N ALA A 115 -3.42 -23.55 32.23
CA ALA A 115 -3.49 -25.03 32.25
C ALA A 115 -4.84 -25.56 31.71
N THR A 116 -5.96 -24.90 32.06
CA THR A 116 -7.28 -25.27 31.54
C THR A 116 -7.37 -25.02 30.04
N LYS A 117 -6.88 -23.86 29.56
CA LYS A 117 -6.84 -23.54 28.14
C LYS A 117 -6.03 -24.53 27.33
N THR A 118 -4.87 -24.91 27.86
CA THR A 118 -3.97 -25.88 27.22
C THR A 118 -4.61 -27.27 27.15
N ALA A 119 -5.22 -27.73 28.24
CA ALA A 119 -5.93 -29.00 28.23
C ALA A 119 -7.06 -29.01 27.17
N MET A 120 -7.88 -27.96 27.11
CA MET A 120 -8.95 -27.82 26.10
C MET A 120 -8.40 -27.76 24.68
N ALA A 121 -7.33 -26.99 24.45
CA ALA A 121 -6.68 -26.90 23.14
C ALA A 121 -6.13 -28.26 22.69
N HIS A 122 -5.46 -28.97 23.59
CA HIS A 122 -4.92 -30.29 23.31
C HIS A 122 -5.99 -31.33 22.98
N GLU A 123 -7.10 -31.32 23.70
CA GLU A 123 -8.24 -32.17 23.42
C GLU A 123 -8.82 -31.93 22.03
N ILE A 124 -9.03 -30.67 21.67
CA ILE A 124 -9.61 -30.32 20.35
C ILE A 124 -8.63 -30.54 19.19
N VAL A 125 -7.34 -30.28 19.37
CA VAL A 125 -6.33 -30.49 18.32
C VAL A 125 -6.08 -31.98 18.06
N ASN A 126 -6.19 -32.83 19.09
CA ASN A 126 -5.92 -34.26 18.95
C ASN A 126 -7.17 -35.12 18.71
N ILE A 127 -8.37 -34.62 19.05
CA ILE A 127 -9.64 -35.30 18.81
C ILE A 127 -10.27 -34.69 17.55
N THR A 128 -10.06 -35.33 16.41
CA THR A 128 -10.57 -34.86 15.10
C THR A 128 -12.10 -34.96 14.96
N GLU A 129 -12.82 -35.41 15.98
CA GLU A 129 -14.23 -35.82 15.86
C GLU A 129 -15.26 -34.83 16.45
N ASP A 130 -14.92 -34.01 17.46
CA ASP A 130 -15.89 -33.11 18.07
C ASP A 130 -15.28 -31.75 18.47
N TYR A 131 -15.46 -30.75 17.62
CA TYR A 131 -15.20 -29.32 18.00
C TYR A 131 -16.31 -28.80 18.93
N ASN A 132 -16.53 -29.47 20.07
CA ASN A 132 -17.68 -29.19 20.94
C ASN A 132 -17.40 -28.11 22.02
N LEU A 133 -16.62 -27.08 21.63
CA LEU A 133 -16.40 -25.93 22.49
C LEU A 133 -17.52 -24.89 22.31
N ASN A 134 -18.30 -24.69 23.36
CA ASN A 134 -19.37 -23.69 23.37
C ASN A 134 -18.92 -22.43 24.10
N PHE A 135 -19.00 -21.28 23.43
CA PHE A 135 -18.87 -19.98 24.04
C PHE A 135 -20.24 -19.47 24.51
N GLN A 136 -20.27 -18.28 25.09
CA GLN A 136 -21.48 -17.73 25.69
C GLN A 136 -22.67 -17.63 24.72
N TRP A 137 -22.43 -17.32 23.44
CA TRP A 137 -23.49 -17.07 22.45
C TRP A 137 -23.33 -17.87 21.15
N VAL A 138 -22.17 -18.46 20.95
CA VAL A 138 -21.83 -19.19 19.71
C VAL A 138 -20.91 -20.36 20.00
N THR A 139 -20.92 -21.36 19.15
CA THR A 139 -19.97 -22.47 19.21
C THR A 139 -18.66 -22.12 18.50
N PHE A 140 -17.59 -22.81 18.82
CA PHE A 140 -16.30 -22.70 18.13
C PHE A 140 -16.46 -22.99 16.62
N GLU A 141 -17.21 -24.02 16.30
CA GLU A 141 -17.53 -24.42 14.93
C GLU A 141 -18.22 -23.29 14.15
N GLN A 142 -19.25 -22.66 14.75
CA GLN A 142 -19.93 -21.51 14.12
C GLN A 142 -18.99 -20.34 13.83
N ILE A 143 -18.02 -20.09 14.70
CA ILE A 143 -16.99 -19.07 14.45
C ILE A 143 -16.11 -19.45 13.28
N LEU A 144 -15.70 -20.72 13.17
CA LEU A 144 -14.84 -21.20 12.08
C LEU A 144 -15.54 -21.13 10.73
N TYR A 145 -16.83 -21.51 10.63
CA TYR A 145 -17.64 -21.31 9.42
C TYR A 145 -17.82 -19.83 9.13
N GLY A 146 -18.23 -19.07 10.14
CA GLY A 146 -18.49 -17.64 10.01
C GLY A 146 -17.31 -16.87 9.47
N ARG A 147 -16.08 -17.09 9.97
CA ARG A 147 -14.88 -16.41 9.48
C ARG A 147 -14.57 -16.70 8.01
N SER A 148 -14.76 -17.95 7.58
CA SER A 148 -14.49 -18.37 6.20
C SER A 148 -15.50 -17.77 5.23
N ILE A 149 -16.79 -17.83 5.55
CA ILE A 149 -17.88 -17.22 4.77
C ILE A 149 -17.69 -15.68 4.73
N HIS A 150 -17.41 -15.07 5.87
CA HIS A 150 -17.17 -13.64 5.97
C HIS A 150 -16.03 -13.18 5.05
N LEU A 151 -14.89 -13.88 5.05
CA LEU A 151 -13.76 -13.56 4.19
C LEU A 151 -14.12 -13.71 2.70
N ILE A 152 -14.85 -14.77 2.33
CA ILE A 152 -15.32 -14.97 0.95
C ILE A 152 -16.23 -13.81 0.50
N LEU A 153 -17.18 -13.39 1.35
CA LEU A 153 -18.08 -12.28 1.05
C LEU A 153 -17.29 -10.97 0.83
N TYR A 154 -16.27 -10.71 1.62
CA TYR A 154 -15.42 -9.54 1.44
C TYR A 154 -14.55 -9.61 0.19
N CYS A 155 -14.06 -10.80 -0.17
CA CYS A 155 -13.35 -11.01 -1.43
C CYS A 155 -14.25 -10.70 -2.63
N ILE A 156 -15.49 -11.19 -2.61
CA ILE A 156 -16.49 -10.89 -3.66
C ILE A 156 -16.78 -9.38 -3.67
N SER A 157 -17.03 -8.78 -2.52
CA SER A 157 -17.30 -7.34 -2.40
C SER A 157 -16.15 -6.48 -2.92
N ALA A 158 -14.91 -6.87 -2.65
CA ALA A 158 -13.71 -6.17 -3.15
C ALA A 158 -13.62 -6.22 -4.68
N VAL A 159 -13.90 -7.39 -5.30
CA VAL A 159 -13.93 -7.54 -6.76
C VAL A 159 -15.07 -6.73 -7.38
N VAL A 160 -16.28 -6.84 -6.81
CA VAL A 160 -17.45 -6.09 -7.29
C VAL A 160 -17.18 -4.58 -7.22
N TYR A 161 -16.64 -4.10 -6.11
CA TYR A 161 -16.29 -2.70 -5.95
C TYR A 161 -15.22 -2.24 -6.97
N PHE A 162 -14.17 -3.04 -7.17
CA PHE A 162 -13.14 -2.76 -8.17
C PHE A 162 -13.73 -2.66 -9.59
N LEU A 163 -14.59 -3.61 -9.98
CA LEU A 163 -15.23 -3.63 -11.30
C LEU A 163 -16.23 -2.49 -11.48
N TRP A 164 -16.97 -2.15 -10.43
CA TRP A 164 -17.88 -1.01 -10.42
C TRP A 164 -17.11 0.31 -10.59
N ASN A 165 -16.05 0.50 -9.84
CA ASN A 165 -15.19 1.71 -9.94
C ASN A 165 -14.53 1.81 -11.33
N LYS A 166 -14.09 0.69 -11.92
CA LYS A 166 -13.59 0.64 -13.29
C LYS A 166 -14.64 1.15 -14.29
N ARG A 167 -15.89 0.69 -14.18
CA ARG A 167 -16.98 1.16 -15.03
C ARG A 167 -17.26 2.65 -14.82
N HIS A 168 -17.30 3.09 -13.57
CA HIS A 168 -17.52 4.49 -13.21
C HIS A 168 -16.45 5.40 -13.84
N LEU A 169 -15.16 5.06 -13.72
CA LEU A 169 -14.07 5.81 -14.33
C LEU A 169 -14.18 5.87 -15.86
N MET A 170 -14.50 4.74 -16.49
CA MET A 170 -14.70 4.68 -17.94
C MET A 170 -15.89 5.55 -18.40
N GLN A 171 -16.99 5.59 -17.64
CA GLN A 171 -18.13 6.45 -17.94
C GLN A 171 -17.81 7.93 -17.72
N LYS A 172 -17.10 8.26 -16.64
CA LYS A 172 -16.79 9.65 -16.26
C LYS A 172 -15.68 10.28 -17.10
N TYR A 173 -14.65 9.51 -17.43
CA TYR A 173 -13.43 10.03 -18.04
C TYR A 173 -13.11 9.44 -19.43
N GLY A 174 -13.82 8.40 -19.85
CA GLY A 174 -13.53 7.68 -21.09
C GLY A 174 -12.21 6.91 -21.08
N ALA A 175 -11.50 6.89 -19.93
CA ALA A 175 -10.17 6.32 -19.79
C ALA A 175 -9.98 5.66 -18.45
N LEU A 176 -8.94 4.82 -18.34
CA LEU A 176 -8.48 4.21 -17.09
C LEU A 176 -7.08 4.72 -16.72
N PRO A 177 -6.71 4.72 -15.44
CA PRO A 177 -5.37 5.06 -15.00
C PRO A 177 -4.29 4.28 -15.74
N SER A 178 -3.13 4.89 -15.99
CA SER A 178 -1.99 4.27 -16.69
C SER A 178 -1.51 2.99 -16.00
N ASN A 179 -1.62 2.94 -14.66
CA ASN A 179 -1.25 1.79 -13.84
C ASN A 179 -2.40 0.78 -13.58
N HIS A 180 -3.58 0.96 -14.23
CA HIS A 180 -4.76 0.11 -14.00
C HIS A 180 -4.46 -1.39 -14.11
N ARG A 181 -3.72 -1.82 -15.14
CA ARG A 181 -3.38 -3.23 -15.35
C ARG A 181 -2.50 -3.81 -14.23
N LEU A 182 -1.59 -3.00 -13.69
CA LEU A 182 -0.73 -3.39 -12.58
C LEU A 182 -1.57 -3.59 -11.32
N ILE A 183 -2.39 -2.60 -10.97
CA ILE A 183 -3.26 -2.64 -9.79
C ILE A 183 -4.29 -3.76 -9.90
N GLN A 184 -4.87 -3.99 -11.08
CA GLN A 184 -5.78 -5.10 -11.32
C GLN A 184 -5.11 -6.46 -11.05
N LYS A 185 -3.93 -6.71 -11.62
CA LYS A 185 -3.18 -7.95 -11.39
C LYS A 185 -2.87 -8.15 -9.91
N TRP A 186 -2.44 -7.09 -9.24
CA TRP A 186 -2.12 -7.11 -7.82
C TRP A 186 -3.35 -7.44 -6.95
N ILE A 187 -4.45 -6.71 -7.09
CA ILE A 187 -5.68 -6.95 -6.32
C ILE A 187 -6.22 -8.36 -6.57
N PHE A 188 -6.27 -8.81 -7.82
CA PHE A 188 -6.76 -10.14 -8.13
C PHE A 188 -5.85 -11.24 -7.60
N SER A 189 -4.53 -11.05 -7.58
CA SER A 189 -3.61 -12.01 -6.96
C SER A 189 -3.89 -12.17 -5.46
N LEU A 190 -4.11 -11.06 -4.74
CA LEU A 190 -4.47 -11.10 -3.32
C LEU A 190 -5.82 -11.77 -3.10
N VAL A 191 -6.84 -11.39 -3.86
CA VAL A 191 -8.20 -11.93 -3.71
C VAL A 191 -8.25 -13.42 -4.02
N ILE A 192 -7.61 -13.87 -5.11
CA ILE A 192 -7.57 -15.30 -5.48
C ILE A 192 -6.89 -16.10 -4.37
N LEU A 193 -5.78 -15.62 -3.83
CA LEU A 193 -5.09 -16.30 -2.75
C LEU A 193 -5.96 -16.42 -1.50
N GLN A 194 -6.68 -15.35 -1.13
CA GLN A 194 -7.61 -15.39 0.01
C GLN A 194 -8.81 -16.31 -0.24
N LEU A 195 -9.33 -16.36 -1.47
CA LEU A 195 -10.42 -17.29 -1.82
C LEU A 195 -9.96 -18.75 -1.74
N VAL A 196 -8.73 -19.05 -2.15
CA VAL A 196 -8.15 -20.40 -2.01
C VAL A 196 -8.04 -20.79 -0.54
N ILE A 197 -7.51 -19.90 0.30
CA ILE A 197 -7.36 -20.13 1.75
C ILE A 197 -8.73 -20.29 2.43
N ALA A 198 -9.67 -19.38 2.17
CA ALA A 198 -11.00 -19.41 2.78
C ALA A 198 -11.84 -20.60 2.28
N GLY A 199 -11.75 -20.91 0.98
CA GLY A 199 -12.41 -22.06 0.38
C GLY A 199 -11.89 -23.39 0.93
N ASN A 200 -10.57 -23.52 1.08
CA ASN A 200 -9.96 -24.68 1.73
C ASN A 200 -10.39 -24.81 3.20
N SER A 201 -10.45 -23.70 3.95
CA SER A 201 -10.91 -23.70 5.34
C SER A 201 -12.38 -24.13 5.45
N LEU A 202 -13.26 -23.57 4.59
CA LEU A 202 -14.67 -23.91 4.56
C LEU A 202 -14.87 -25.38 4.14
N GLY A 203 -14.16 -25.83 3.11
CA GLY A 203 -14.22 -27.20 2.63
C GLY A 203 -13.79 -28.23 3.71
N HIS A 204 -12.73 -27.92 4.47
CA HIS A 204 -12.31 -28.76 5.58
C HIS A 204 -13.39 -28.86 6.66
N MET A 205 -14.00 -27.73 7.06
CA MET A 205 -15.09 -27.73 8.03
C MET A 205 -16.31 -28.52 7.54
N LEU A 206 -16.69 -28.36 6.28
CA LEU A 206 -17.81 -29.11 5.68
C LEU A 206 -17.54 -30.61 5.63
N THR A 207 -16.27 -31.03 5.47
CA THR A 207 -15.89 -32.44 5.47
C THR A 207 -16.02 -33.03 6.86
N ILE A 208 -15.58 -32.32 7.90
CA ILE A 208 -15.76 -32.73 9.31
C ILE A 208 -17.24 -32.85 9.63
N TYR A 209 -18.03 -31.83 9.26
CA TYR A 209 -19.49 -31.86 9.44
C TYR A 209 -20.14 -33.05 8.75
N ALA A 210 -19.83 -33.28 7.47
CA ALA A 210 -20.39 -34.39 6.70
C ALA A 210 -20.00 -35.77 7.27
N HIS A 211 -18.79 -35.89 7.83
CA HIS A 211 -18.33 -37.12 8.50
C HIS A 211 -19.08 -37.34 9.80
N ASN A 212 -19.18 -36.34 10.67
CA ASN A 212 -19.82 -36.44 11.98
C ASN A 212 -21.33 -36.75 11.87
N TYR A 213 -21.99 -36.26 10.83
CA TYR A 213 -23.42 -36.48 10.61
C TYR A 213 -23.73 -37.56 9.56
N ALA A 214 -22.71 -38.27 9.05
CA ALA A 214 -22.86 -39.36 8.04
C ALA A 214 -23.69 -38.98 6.82
N ILE A 215 -23.77 -37.68 6.45
CA ILE A 215 -24.69 -37.14 5.44
C ILE A 215 -24.32 -37.60 4.02
N LEU A 216 -23.05 -37.81 3.73
CA LEU A 216 -22.57 -38.05 2.36
C LEU A 216 -21.92 -39.42 2.14
N GLY A 217 -21.69 -40.24 3.18
CA GLY A 217 -21.01 -41.54 3.04
C GLY A 217 -19.62 -41.49 2.40
N ILE A 218 -19.05 -40.27 2.29
CA ILE A 218 -17.75 -40.05 1.66
C ILE A 218 -16.66 -40.25 2.74
N PRO A 219 -15.67 -41.12 2.50
CA PRO A 219 -14.55 -41.26 3.44
C PRO A 219 -13.83 -39.94 3.62
N SER A 220 -13.68 -39.48 4.87
CA SER A 220 -13.08 -38.19 5.26
C SER A 220 -11.65 -37.99 4.73
N ASN A 221 -10.95 -39.07 4.43
CA ASN A 221 -9.55 -39.06 3.97
C ASN A 221 -9.37 -38.73 2.47
N ILE A 222 -10.45 -38.68 1.69
CA ILE A 222 -10.32 -38.54 0.23
C ILE A 222 -10.19 -37.09 -0.21
N ILE A 223 -10.91 -36.15 0.40
CA ILE A 223 -11.00 -34.77 -0.11
C ILE A 223 -10.18 -33.77 0.70
N PHE A 224 -10.21 -33.80 2.03
CA PHE A 224 -9.55 -32.83 2.89
C PHE A 224 -8.86 -33.47 4.09
N SER A 225 -7.66 -34.03 3.88
CA SER A 225 -6.83 -34.44 5.01
C SER A 225 -6.34 -33.20 5.78
N GLU A 226 -6.20 -33.35 7.09
CA GLU A 226 -5.69 -32.30 7.97
C GLU A 226 -4.33 -31.75 7.48
N ALA A 227 -3.42 -32.60 7.06
CA ALA A 227 -2.15 -32.20 6.48
C ALA A 227 -2.30 -31.32 5.23
N ARG A 228 -3.28 -31.59 4.36
CA ARG A 228 -3.57 -30.74 3.19
C ARG A 228 -4.18 -29.40 3.61
N PHE A 229 -5.09 -29.43 4.60
CA PHE A 229 -5.69 -28.20 5.12
C PHE A 229 -4.62 -27.23 5.63
N PHE A 230 -3.73 -27.70 6.53
CA PHE A 230 -2.66 -26.88 7.06
C PHE A 230 -1.62 -26.50 6.00
N GLY A 231 -1.31 -27.41 5.08
CA GLY A 231 -0.40 -27.15 3.96
C GLY A 231 -0.91 -26.04 3.06
N ILE A 232 -2.20 -26.05 2.69
CA ILE A 232 -2.79 -25.01 1.81
C ILE A 232 -2.94 -23.68 2.56
N CYS A 233 -3.46 -23.70 3.78
CA CYS A 233 -3.64 -22.46 4.55
C CYS A 233 -2.30 -21.86 4.95
N GLY A 234 -1.41 -22.63 5.55
CA GLY A 234 -0.09 -22.14 5.96
C GLY A 234 0.78 -21.76 4.77
N GLY A 235 0.80 -22.59 3.72
CA GLY A 235 1.50 -22.29 2.48
C GLY A 235 0.94 -21.06 1.77
N GLY A 236 -0.38 -20.89 1.75
CA GLY A 236 -1.04 -19.71 1.19
C GLY A 236 -0.64 -18.41 1.89
N PHE A 237 -0.69 -18.37 3.22
CA PHE A 237 -0.24 -17.20 3.98
C PHE A 237 1.27 -16.97 3.86
N PHE A 238 2.07 -18.04 3.74
CA PHE A 238 3.50 -17.92 3.48
C PHE A 238 3.76 -17.27 2.11
N VAL A 239 3.14 -17.78 1.04
CA VAL A 239 3.24 -17.24 -0.33
C VAL A 239 2.80 -15.78 -0.37
N GLN A 240 1.79 -15.40 0.41
CA GLN A 240 1.31 -14.01 0.48
C GLN A 240 2.40 -13.03 0.90
N ASN A 241 3.30 -13.39 1.80
CA ASN A 241 4.40 -12.51 2.20
C ASN A 241 5.40 -12.27 1.05
N PHE A 242 5.54 -13.21 0.13
CA PHE A 242 6.43 -13.09 -1.03
C PHE A 242 5.78 -12.43 -2.24
N ILE A 243 4.44 -12.43 -2.33
CA ILE A 243 3.74 -11.86 -3.47
C ILE A 243 4.00 -10.35 -3.62
N LEU A 244 4.28 -9.63 -2.52
CA LEU A 244 4.69 -8.23 -2.54
C LEU A 244 5.93 -7.99 -3.39
N PHE A 245 6.89 -8.89 -3.36
CA PHE A 245 8.15 -8.77 -4.14
C PHE A 245 7.94 -8.92 -5.64
N LEU A 246 6.85 -9.56 -6.07
CA LEU A 246 6.46 -9.63 -7.47
C LEU A 246 5.89 -8.30 -7.99
N PHE A 247 5.54 -7.40 -7.08
CA PHE A 247 4.97 -6.10 -7.39
C PHE A 247 5.77 -4.94 -6.75
N PRO A 248 7.06 -4.77 -7.12
CA PRO A 248 7.93 -3.79 -6.48
C PRO A 248 7.41 -2.35 -6.59
N LYS A 249 6.69 -2.02 -7.66
CA LYS A 249 6.04 -0.70 -7.80
C LYS A 249 4.94 -0.45 -6.75
N ILE A 250 4.27 -1.51 -6.29
CA ILE A 250 3.30 -1.39 -5.18
C ILE A 250 4.05 -1.20 -3.86
N LEU A 251 5.15 -1.95 -3.65
CA LEU A 251 5.92 -1.93 -2.40
C LEU A 251 6.70 -0.62 -2.21
N TYR A 252 7.37 -0.12 -3.26
CA TYR A 252 8.27 1.03 -3.18
C TYR A 252 7.75 2.28 -3.87
N GLY A 253 6.66 2.19 -4.64
CA GLY A 253 6.11 3.28 -5.43
C GLY A 253 4.93 3.96 -4.74
N ASN A 254 4.84 5.28 -4.90
CA ASN A 254 3.60 5.98 -4.63
C ASN A 254 2.65 5.77 -5.83
N VAL A 255 1.98 4.61 -5.85
CA VAL A 255 1.09 4.24 -6.96
C VAL A 255 -0.25 4.93 -6.76
N SER A 256 -0.45 6.06 -7.43
CA SER A 256 -1.75 6.74 -7.50
C SER A 256 -2.64 6.06 -8.55
N TYR A 257 -3.90 5.79 -8.19
CA TYR A 257 -4.92 5.27 -9.10
C TYR A 257 -5.77 6.45 -9.59
N GLU A 258 -5.13 7.35 -10.35
CA GLU A 258 -5.76 8.53 -10.90
C GLU A 258 -5.76 8.46 -12.44
N VAL A 259 -6.84 8.92 -13.05
CA VAL A 259 -6.94 8.99 -14.51
C VAL A 259 -6.16 10.20 -14.98
N GLU A 260 -5.09 9.95 -15.73
CA GLU A 260 -4.40 11.01 -16.46
C GLU A 260 -5.30 11.41 -17.63
N LEU A 261 -6.07 12.48 -17.44
CA LEU A 261 -6.91 13.01 -18.51
C LEU A 261 -6.02 13.46 -19.67
N ALA A 262 -6.35 13.00 -20.87
CA ALA A 262 -5.66 13.46 -22.07
C ALA A 262 -5.78 14.99 -22.18
N PRO A 263 -4.73 15.69 -22.64
CA PRO A 263 -4.71 17.15 -22.69
C PRO A 263 -5.92 17.80 -23.37
N ALA A 264 -6.52 17.14 -24.36
CA ALA A 264 -7.70 17.65 -25.07
C ALA A 264 -8.99 17.61 -24.22
N THR A 265 -9.17 16.59 -23.39
CA THR A 265 -10.36 16.46 -22.51
C THR A 265 -10.24 17.44 -21.33
N ILE A 266 -9.02 17.61 -20.81
CA ILE A 266 -8.70 18.60 -19.77
C ILE A 266 -8.96 20.02 -20.30
N LEU A 267 -8.58 20.30 -21.54
CA LEU A 267 -8.82 21.60 -22.18
C LEU A 267 -10.31 21.89 -22.36
N GLN A 268 -11.17 20.91 -22.63
CA GLN A 268 -12.61 21.11 -22.74
C GLN A 268 -13.30 21.34 -21.39
N GLU A 269 -12.93 20.57 -20.32
CA GLU A 269 -13.48 20.77 -18.97
C GLU A 269 -12.95 22.05 -18.32
N ILE A 270 -11.68 22.39 -18.53
CA ILE A 270 -11.11 23.68 -18.08
C ILE A 270 -11.75 24.82 -18.82
N LYS A 271 -12.04 24.70 -20.11
CA LYS A 271 -12.78 25.73 -20.90
C LYS A 271 -14.21 25.92 -20.42
N SER A 272 -14.83 24.93 -19.79
CA SER A 272 -16.19 25.02 -19.25
C SER A 272 -16.28 25.47 -17.79
N SER A 273 -15.22 25.34 -17.00
CA SER A 273 -15.20 25.55 -15.53
C SER A 273 -14.30 26.69 -15.04
N LEU A 274 -13.46 27.28 -15.90
CA LEU A 274 -12.68 28.45 -15.53
C LEU A 274 -13.44 29.73 -15.96
N PRO A 275 -13.39 30.78 -15.15
CA PRO A 275 -13.67 32.12 -15.68
C PRO A 275 -12.71 32.33 -16.86
N LYS A 276 -13.27 32.74 -18.00
CA LYS A 276 -12.58 32.97 -19.27
C LYS A 276 -11.41 33.96 -19.14
N LYS A 277 -10.25 33.50 -18.62
CA LYS A 277 -8.94 34.13 -18.79
C LYS A 277 -7.89 33.07 -18.71
N GLU A 278 -7.52 32.47 -19.87
CA GLU A 278 -6.15 31.96 -20.01
C GLU A 278 -5.24 33.18 -19.84
N PRO A 279 -4.21 33.13 -18.96
CA PRO A 279 -3.15 34.11 -19.09
C PRO A 279 -2.60 33.93 -20.51
N ALA A 280 -2.67 34.97 -21.32
CA ALA A 280 -1.99 34.99 -22.60
C ALA A 280 -0.54 34.54 -22.32
N SER A 281 0.07 33.72 -23.18
CA SER A 281 1.43 33.19 -22.97
C SER A 281 2.42 34.26 -22.53
N ARG A 282 2.24 35.51 -22.94
CA ARG A 282 3.05 36.66 -22.49
C ARG A 282 2.86 37.05 -21.03
N GLU A 283 1.66 36.93 -20.47
CA GLU A 283 1.37 37.27 -19.07
C GLU A 283 1.98 36.23 -18.13
N PHE A 284 1.88 34.92 -18.47
CA PHE A 284 2.50 33.85 -17.72
C PHE A 284 4.04 33.91 -17.76
N ASP A 285 4.64 34.25 -18.91
CA ASP A 285 6.09 34.39 -19.02
C ASP A 285 6.61 35.53 -18.15
N GLN A 286 5.86 36.64 -18.04
CA GLN A 286 6.20 37.75 -17.14
C GLN A 286 6.08 37.36 -15.67
N ASP A 287 5.00 36.69 -15.28
CA ASP A 287 4.82 36.19 -13.89
C ASP A 287 5.89 35.16 -13.52
N LEU A 288 6.25 34.29 -14.46
CA LEU A 288 7.31 33.32 -14.28
C LEU A 288 8.67 34.00 -14.09
N GLN A 289 9.01 34.98 -14.93
CA GLN A 289 10.24 35.75 -14.82
C GLN A 289 10.32 36.51 -13.49
N HIS A 290 9.23 37.15 -13.09
CA HIS A 290 9.16 37.81 -11.78
C HIS A 290 9.32 36.85 -10.61
N TYR A 291 8.66 35.68 -10.67
CA TYR A 291 8.83 34.65 -9.65
C TYR A 291 10.26 34.15 -9.56
N LEU A 292 10.90 33.89 -10.71
CA LEU A 292 12.29 33.41 -10.77
C LEU A 292 13.31 34.47 -10.30
N SER A 293 13.00 35.76 -10.38
CA SER A 293 13.89 36.81 -9.89
C SER A 293 14.12 36.76 -8.37
N THR A 294 13.23 36.09 -7.62
CA THR A 294 13.39 35.84 -6.17
C THR A 294 14.23 34.59 -5.86
N HIS A 295 14.78 33.92 -6.87
CA HIS A 295 15.58 32.70 -6.77
C HIS A 295 14.95 31.56 -5.94
N PRO A 296 13.66 31.24 -6.11
CA PRO A 296 13.00 30.21 -5.30
C PRO A 296 13.60 28.81 -5.53
N PHE A 297 14.23 28.59 -6.67
CA PHE A 297 14.83 27.32 -7.08
C PHE A 297 16.07 26.93 -6.25
N VAL A 298 16.70 27.85 -5.51
CA VAL A 298 17.83 27.52 -4.61
C VAL A 298 17.37 26.85 -3.33
N LYS A 299 16.09 26.94 -2.96
CA LYS A 299 15.55 26.26 -1.78
C LYS A 299 15.52 24.76 -1.99
N ASN A 300 15.84 23.99 -0.93
CA ASN A 300 15.89 22.52 -1.01
C ASN A 300 14.52 21.89 -1.28
N ASP A 301 13.45 22.48 -0.78
CA ASP A 301 12.05 22.05 -0.92
C ASP A 301 11.36 22.54 -2.19
N PHE A 302 12.08 23.28 -3.06
CA PHE A 302 11.52 23.77 -4.33
C PHE A 302 11.02 22.63 -5.21
N SER A 303 9.72 22.60 -5.40
CA SER A 303 8.99 21.55 -6.11
C SER A 303 7.95 22.15 -7.05
N LEU A 304 7.42 21.32 -7.98
CA LEU A 304 6.35 21.72 -8.88
C LEU A 304 5.09 22.13 -8.08
N SER A 305 4.80 21.45 -7.00
CA SER A 305 3.69 21.74 -6.08
C SER A 305 3.84 23.10 -5.41
N GLN A 306 5.07 23.41 -4.93
CA GLN A 306 5.35 24.72 -4.34
C GLN A 306 5.20 25.85 -5.36
N MET A 307 5.73 25.68 -6.57
CA MET A 307 5.61 26.63 -7.66
C MET A 307 4.14 26.84 -8.07
N SER A 308 3.35 25.75 -8.12
CA SER A 308 1.91 25.78 -8.37
C SER A 308 1.15 26.60 -7.34
N PHE A 309 1.51 26.44 -6.07
CA PHE A 309 0.91 27.17 -4.95
C PHE A 309 1.25 28.68 -5.02
N ASP A 310 2.52 28.99 -5.22
CA ASP A 310 3.04 30.37 -5.22
C ASP A 310 2.48 31.20 -6.41
N LEU A 311 2.45 30.59 -7.59
CA LEU A 311 1.92 31.23 -8.82
C LEU A 311 0.39 31.14 -8.94
N LYS A 312 -0.29 30.36 -8.08
CA LYS A 312 -1.72 30.04 -8.15
C LYS A 312 -2.13 29.43 -9.50
N ILE A 313 -1.24 28.62 -10.07
CA ILE A 313 -1.40 27.95 -11.36
C ILE A 313 -1.40 26.42 -11.11
N PRO A 314 -2.37 25.67 -11.68
CA PRO A 314 -2.43 24.22 -11.48
C PRO A 314 -1.14 23.51 -11.90
N GLU A 315 -0.65 22.54 -11.08
CA GLU A 315 0.57 21.75 -11.36
C GLU A 315 0.57 21.14 -12.75
N ARG A 316 -0.57 20.67 -13.21
CA ARG A 316 -0.74 20.07 -14.54
C ARG A 316 -0.47 21.06 -15.68
N PHE A 317 -0.82 22.34 -15.50
CA PHE A 317 -0.50 23.38 -16.48
C PHE A 317 1.01 23.59 -16.53
N LEU A 318 1.65 23.75 -15.38
CA LEU A 318 3.11 23.89 -15.27
C LEU A 318 3.83 22.68 -15.86
N SER A 319 3.39 21.46 -15.52
CA SER A 319 3.95 20.23 -16.09
C SER A 319 3.79 20.16 -17.61
N SER A 320 2.63 20.57 -18.14
CA SER A 320 2.39 20.64 -19.59
C SER A 320 3.28 21.67 -20.26
N TYR A 321 3.45 22.85 -19.65
CA TYR A 321 4.32 23.92 -20.13
C TYR A 321 5.77 23.45 -20.23
N PHE A 322 6.32 22.85 -19.17
CA PHE A 322 7.69 22.33 -19.18
C PHE A 322 7.89 21.26 -20.26
N ASN A 323 6.98 20.29 -20.35
CA ASN A 323 7.12 19.18 -21.29
C ASN A 323 6.88 19.58 -22.75
N LYS A 324 5.93 20.47 -23.04
CA LYS A 324 5.52 20.82 -24.40
C LYS A 324 6.26 22.02 -24.96
N GLU A 325 6.31 23.13 -24.18
CA GLU A 325 6.92 24.38 -24.63
C GLU A 325 8.44 24.35 -24.43
N LEU A 326 8.90 23.94 -23.23
CA LEU A 326 10.33 23.90 -22.92
C LEU A 326 11.00 22.58 -23.30
N LYS A 327 10.22 21.54 -23.63
CA LYS A 327 10.70 20.17 -23.97
C LYS A 327 11.65 19.60 -22.93
N LYS A 328 11.41 19.88 -21.65
CA LYS A 328 12.19 19.45 -20.49
C LYS A 328 11.28 19.03 -19.37
N THR A 329 11.73 18.11 -18.55
CA THR A 329 11.07 17.85 -17.27
C THR A 329 11.29 19.02 -16.30
N PHE A 330 10.41 19.19 -15.30
CA PHE A 330 10.61 20.19 -14.23
C PHE A 330 11.96 20.01 -13.52
N GLY A 331 12.39 18.75 -13.33
CA GLY A 331 13.69 18.43 -12.69
C GLY A 331 14.89 18.91 -13.51
N GLU A 332 14.87 18.70 -14.81
CA GLU A 332 15.92 19.18 -15.75
C GLU A 332 15.94 20.70 -15.80
N TRP A 333 14.78 21.34 -15.95
CA TRP A 333 14.67 22.78 -15.95
C TRP A 333 15.13 23.42 -14.64
N LYS A 334 14.75 22.87 -13.49
CA LYS A 334 15.24 23.32 -12.18
C LYS A 334 16.76 23.21 -12.07
N ASN A 335 17.33 22.10 -12.52
CA ASN A 335 18.79 21.93 -12.49
C ASN A 335 19.49 22.92 -13.42
N ASP A 336 18.91 23.21 -14.60
CA ASP A 336 19.47 24.24 -15.50
C ASP A 336 19.52 25.61 -14.81
N LEU A 337 18.45 26.03 -14.14
CA LEU A 337 18.41 27.30 -13.39
C LEU A 337 19.47 27.34 -12.28
N ARG A 338 19.63 26.27 -11.53
CA ARG A 338 20.62 26.13 -10.47
C ARG A 338 22.06 26.21 -11.01
N ILE A 339 22.31 25.62 -12.18
CA ILE A 339 23.62 25.69 -12.83
C ILE A 339 23.90 27.10 -13.35
N GLU A 340 22.94 27.78 -13.97
CA GLU A 340 23.11 29.16 -14.40
C GLU A 340 23.40 30.08 -13.21
N TYR A 341 22.69 29.91 -12.09
CA TYR A 341 22.93 30.65 -10.86
C TYR A 341 24.33 30.36 -10.26
N ALA A 342 24.75 29.09 -10.27
CA ALA A 342 26.12 28.76 -9.87
C ALA A 342 27.19 29.42 -10.75
N CYS A 343 26.96 29.52 -12.05
CA CYS A 343 27.86 30.26 -12.96
C CYS A 343 27.91 31.75 -12.60
N GLN A 344 26.77 32.38 -12.32
CA GLN A 344 26.75 33.77 -11.84
C GLN A 344 27.56 33.95 -10.57
N LEU A 345 27.39 33.07 -9.56
CA LEU A 345 28.19 33.12 -8.33
C LEU A 345 29.71 32.99 -8.60
N ILE A 346 30.09 32.15 -9.58
CA ILE A 346 31.50 32.02 -9.98
C ILE A 346 32.02 33.31 -10.65
N GLU A 347 31.25 33.88 -11.56
CA GLU A 347 31.62 35.09 -12.32
C GLU A 347 31.66 36.36 -11.45
N GLU A 348 30.84 36.44 -10.41
CA GLU A 348 30.90 37.51 -9.39
C GLU A 348 32.14 37.43 -8.44
N GLY A 349 33.04 36.47 -8.69
CA GLY A 349 34.29 36.32 -7.97
C GLY A 349 34.17 35.55 -6.66
N ASN A 350 33.01 34.96 -6.37
CA ASN A 350 32.77 34.10 -5.19
C ASN A 350 33.64 32.83 -5.21
N ALA A 351 34.07 32.36 -6.38
CA ALA A 351 34.95 31.21 -6.52
C ALA A 351 36.37 31.41 -5.89
N LYS A 352 36.79 32.66 -5.63
CA LYS A 352 38.04 32.99 -4.90
C LYS A 352 37.86 32.82 -3.38
N ARG A 353 36.63 32.83 -2.89
CA ARG A 353 36.28 32.82 -1.45
C ARG A 353 35.53 31.55 -1.02
N LEU A 354 34.81 30.89 -1.94
CA LEU A 354 33.96 29.74 -1.65
C LEU A 354 34.52 28.47 -2.26
N THR A 355 34.35 27.38 -1.56
CA THR A 355 34.65 26.05 -2.10
C THR A 355 33.57 25.64 -3.10
N ILE A 356 33.86 24.68 -3.98
CA ILE A 356 32.88 24.10 -4.91
C ILE A 356 31.65 23.53 -4.16
N GLU A 357 31.89 23.05 -2.94
CA GLU A 357 30.83 22.53 -2.08
C GLU A 357 29.88 23.64 -1.59
N ALA A 358 30.46 24.78 -1.19
CA ALA A 358 29.67 25.95 -0.81
C ALA A 358 28.84 26.47 -2.01
N ILE A 359 29.45 26.63 -3.19
CA ILE A 359 28.74 27.05 -4.41
C ILE A 359 27.63 26.08 -4.76
N SER A 360 27.86 24.76 -4.63
CA SER A 360 26.85 23.73 -4.83
C SER A 360 25.65 23.90 -3.88
N THR A 361 25.92 24.16 -2.61
CA THR A 361 24.90 24.35 -1.58
C THR A 361 24.11 25.63 -1.81
N ASP A 362 24.79 26.74 -2.11
CA ASP A 362 24.19 28.05 -2.38
C ASP A 362 23.32 28.02 -3.66
N ALA A 363 23.71 27.19 -4.64
CA ALA A 363 22.90 26.93 -5.83
C ALA A 363 21.73 25.93 -5.58
N GLY A 364 21.56 25.43 -4.34
CA GLY A 364 20.44 24.59 -3.95
C GLY A 364 20.60 23.09 -4.22
N PHE A 365 21.81 22.60 -4.49
CA PHE A 365 22.05 21.17 -4.63
C PHE A 365 22.25 20.48 -3.29
N VAL A 366 21.58 19.36 -3.08
CA VAL A 366 21.68 18.56 -1.85
C VAL A 366 23.01 17.82 -1.72
N SER A 367 23.71 17.55 -2.85
CA SER A 367 24.99 16.87 -2.84
C SER A 367 25.92 17.39 -3.92
N ARG A 368 27.23 17.48 -3.58
CA ARG A 368 28.31 17.86 -4.47
C ARG A 368 28.36 17.00 -5.75
N SER A 369 28.13 15.69 -5.61
CA SER A 369 28.18 14.78 -6.75
C SER A 369 27.11 15.13 -7.79
N LYS A 370 25.85 15.32 -7.34
CA LYS A 370 24.74 15.72 -8.24
C LYS A 370 24.98 17.07 -8.90
N PHE A 371 25.61 17.99 -8.21
CA PHE A 371 26.01 19.29 -8.77
C PHE A 371 27.04 19.11 -9.91
N ILE A 372 28.11 18.35 -9.66
CA ILE A 372 29.18 18.12 -10.66
C ILE A 372 28.60 17.47 -11.91
N ASP A 373 27.74 16.45 -11.75
CA ASP A 373 27.10 15.73 -12.86
C ASP A 373 26.20 16.67 -13.68
N ALA A 374 25.35 17.45 -12.99
CA ALA A 374 24.45 18.41 -13.64
C ALA A 374 25.24 19.53 -14.34
N PHE A 375 26.31 20.03 -13.72
CA PHE A 375 27.16 21.08 -14.29
C PHE A 375 27.85 20.59 -15.56
N LYS A 376 28.47 19.39 -15.51
CA LYS A 376 29.11 18.79 -16.66
C LYS A 376 28.13 18.51 -17.79
N ALA A 377 26.93 18.04 -17.45
CA ALA A 377 25.87 17.80 -18.45
C ALA A 377 25.44 19.10 -19.14
N ARG A 378 25.39 20.23 -18.42
CA ARG A 378 24.91 21.52 -18.94
C ARG A 378 25.98 22.37 -19.62
N LYS A 379 27.22 22.40 -19.06
CA LYS A 379 28.32 23.25 -19.53
C LYS A 379 29.40 22.48 -20.31
N GLY A 380 29.37 21.16 -20.33
CA GLY A 380 30.35 20.30 -21.01
C GLY A 380 31.67 20.12 -20.25
N VAL A 381 31.93 20.94 -19.22
CA VAL A 381 33.14 20.92 -18.41
C VAL A 381 32.82 20.79 -16.92
N THR A 382 33.79 20.39 -16.12
CA THR A 382 33.61 20.33 -14.66
C THR A 382 33.60 21.73 -14.03
N PRO A 383 32.95 21.93 -12.85
CA PRO A 383 32.99 23.22 -12.15
C PRO A 383 34.39 23.74 -11.92
N SER A 384 35.34 22.87 -11.56
CA SER A 384 36.77 23.24 -11.35
C SER A 384 37.42 23.75 -12.63
N ALA A 385 37.17 23.10 -13.76
CA ALA A 385 37.70 23.54 -15.05
C ALA A 385 37.12 24.90 -15.46
N TYR A 386 35.79 25.07 -15.26
CA TYR A 386 35.11 26.34 -15.54
C TYR A 386 35.64 27.50 -14.69
N ILE A 387 35.87 27.28 -13.39
CA ILE A 387 36.45 28.28 -12.49
C ILE A 387 37.87 28.69 -12.97
N LYS A 388 38.67 27.70 -13.40
CA LYS A 388 40.04 27.96 -13.88
C LYS A 388 40.01 28.79 -15.19
N GLU A 389 39.17 28.42 -16.13
CA GLU A 389 38.99 29.15 -17.39
C GLU A 389 38.57 30.60 -17.15
N LYS A 390 37.62 30.85 -16.23
CA LYS A 390 37.17 32.21 -15.89
C LYS A 390 38.17 33.00 -15.06
N ALA A 391 39.12 32.37 -14.38
CA ALA A 391 40.17 33.05 -13.64
C ALA A 391 41.34 33.47 -14.55
N GLU A 392 41.50 32.81 -15.70
CA GLU A 392 42.56 33.10 -16.70
C GLU A 392 42.08 34.08 -17.78
N ALA A 393 40.76 34.34 -17.88
CA ALA A 393 40.13 35.29 -18.82
C ALA A 393 39.96 36.67 -18.18
#